data_0c04f3f1e467f014cd827b248e0c787d
#
_entry.id   0c04f3f1e467f014cd827b248e0c787d
#
_cell.length_a   1.000
_cell.length_b   1.000
_cell.length_c   1.000
_cell.angle_alpha   90.00
_cell.angle_beta   90.00
_cell.angle_gamma   90.00
#
_symmetry.space_group_name_H-M   'P 1'
#
loop_
_entity.id
_entity.type
_entity.pdbx_description
1 polymer ?
#
loop_
_entity_poly.entity_id
_entity_poly.type
_entity_poly.pdbx_seq_one_letter_code
_entity_poly.pdbx_strand_id
1 'polypeptide(L)'
;MHILFSTFVFVFCFTMCGWSITFAQNFEVGQSVILEATKPIGVPLHRNPAPSYLKHVPTGTSATIEETAQHGQWLFLRLPDGKTAWVHKKYLKAGSLDPKPTAKPDRHLTAEGGEHEVWASRDQCETAVKQGSRMAAQSSSKIRLATWNIRWFPIGQPKDQREDHADPTDIDWLICSIRWMQIDILAIQESLATPEATKAWDRIIASLNQQTGDTWQWYRQPCGRSEDHHVGLLWNDTRVSLSQFESLWQFNTKAKSANNACTFGLRPGLYAWVQAREPHGVDFHLIGLHLKSGPTVFAVEDRHHALNRIDEAVDPLLARDRDVILLGDFNTMGAGDWQSRDAELKNLRRKVAKEKPGFVDLTLHPQCSHYFRGRGGWLDHVLVPQEMQEVTVTTVQVTGYCAVAVCELIRGNYPLAYRQLSDHCPVVLEIENTDQD
;
A
#
# COMPACT_ATOMS: atom_id res chain seq x y z
N MET A 1 41.82 74.44 8.35
CA MET A 1 42.18 73.45 9.37
C MET A 1 42.16 72.11 8.70
N HIS A 2 43.29 71.73 8.10
CA HIS A 2 43.48 70.50 7.32
C HIS A 2 44.10 69.42 8.20
N ILE A 3 43.52 68.25 8.27
CA ILE A 3 44.15 67.06 8.88
C ILE A 3 44.44 66.07 7.77
N LEU A 4 45.73 65.86 7.52
CA LEU A 4 46.30 64.85 6.65
C LEU A 4 46.19 63.45 7.32
N PHE A 5 45.66 62.49 6.61
CA PHE A 5 45.80 61.09 6.96
C PHE A 5 46.83 60.41 6.07
N SER A 6 47.87 59.95 6.73
CA SER A 6 48.98 59.21 6.14
C SER A 6 48.57 57.73 5.97
N THR A 7 48.74 57.25 4.74
CA THR A 7 48.46 55.85 4.39
C THR A 7 49.73 55.03 4.59
N PHE A 8 49.68 54.09 5.56
CA PHE A 8 50.75 53.09 5.72
C PHE A 8 50.35 51.85 4.90
N VAL A 9 51.20 51.53 3.90
CA VAL A 9 51.10 50.27 3.15
C VAL A 9 51.91 49.21 3.89
N PHE A 10 51.23 48.23 4.42
CA PHE A 10 51.81 46.96 4.93
C PHE A 10 51.80 45.92 3.81
N VAL A 11 53.01 45.61 3.31
CA VAL A 11 53.19 44.44 2.43
C VAL A 11 53.28 43.20 3.33
N PHE A 12 52.22 42.36 3.32
CA PHE A 12 52.26 41.04 3.90
C PHE A 12 52.62 40.01 2.85
N CYS A 13 53.79 39.40 3.04
CA CYS A 13 54.20 38.23 2.27
C CYS A 13 53.46 37.00 2.76
N PHE A 14 52.43 36.54 1.98
CA PHE A 14 51.74 35.29 2.27
C PHE A 14 52.52 34.13 1.67
N THR A 15 53.20 33.38 2.53
CA THR A 15 53.66 32.02 2.23
C THR A 15 52.44 31.14 2.02
N MET A 16 52.28 30.60 0.82
CA MET A 16 51.23 29.63 0.44
C MET A 16 51.40 28.31 1.24
N CYS A 17 50.74 28.21 2.39
CA CYS A 17 50.47 26.92 3.00
C CYS A 17 49.17 26.39 2.34
N GLY A 18 49.31 25.39 1.48
CA GLY A 18 48.19 24.79 0.77
C GLY A 18 47.22 24.07 1.75
N TRP A 19 46.20 24.78 2.17
CA TRP A 19 45.04 24.17 2.83
C TRP A 19 44.07 23.72 1.73
N SER A 20 44.06 22.42 1.45
CA SER A 20 42.98 21.80 0.70
C SER A 20 41.71 21.91 1.52
N ILE A 21 40.84 22.84 1.16
CA ILE A 21 39.47 22.88 1.72
C ILE A 21 38.75 21.70 1.13
N THR A 22 38.67 20.61 1.90
CA THR A 22 37.82 19.49 1.58
C THR A 22 36.38 19.95 1.85
N PHE A 23 35.61 20.29 0.83
CA PHE A 23 34.17 20.48 0.97
C PHE A 23 33.58 19.20 1.48
N ALA A 24 32.90 19.26 2.64
CA ALA A 24 32.15 18.15 3.15
C ALA A 24 31.06 17.83 2.14
N GLN A 25 31.14 16.68 1.49
CA GLN A 25 30.18 16.22 0.50
C GLN A 25 28.88 15.90 1.22
N ASN A 26 27.83 16.66 0.96
CA ASN A 26 26.49 16.38 1.42
C ASN A 26 25.84 15.39 0.44
N PHE A 27 25.28 14.34 0.97
CA PHE A 27 24.56 13.31 0.21
C PHE A 27 23.06 13.47 0.44
N GLU A 28 22.27 13.32 -0.63
CA GLU A 28 20.81 13.49 -0.63
C GLU A 28 20.10 12.17 -0.96
N VAL A 29 18.88 12.01 -0.45
CA VAL A 29 18.02 10.87 -0.80
C VAL A 29 17.70 10.88 -2.30
N GLY A 30 17.75 9.72 -2.94
CA GLY A 30 17.62 9.57 -4.39
C GLY A 30 18.95 9.68 -5.16
N GLN A 31 20.03 10.16 -4.53
CA GLN A 31 21.33 10.29 -5.17
C GLN A 31 21.98 8.93 -5.42
N SER A 32 22.54 8.75 -6.61
CA SER A 32 23.40 7.61 -6.92
C SER A 32 24.80 7.82 -6.35
N VAL A 33 25.34 6.78 -5.71
CA VAL A 33 26.67 6.78 -5.10
C VAL A 33 27.45 5.53 -5.49
N ILE A 34 28.77 5.63 -5.40
CA ILE A 34 29.68 4.49 -5.55
C ILE A 34 30.30 4.19 -4.20
N LEU A 35 30.30 2.92 -3.86
CA LEU A 35 30.90 2.40 -2.61
C LEU A 35 32.39 2.24 -2.79
N GLU A 36 33.20 2.92 -1.97
CA GLU A 36 34.67 2.84 -1.99
C GLU A 36 35.22 2.40 -0.62
N ALA A 37 36.14 1.46 -0.62
CA ALA A 37 36.90 1.06 0.55
C ALA A 37 38.39 1.05 0.23
N THR A 38 39.20 1.48 1.17
CA THR A 38 40.68 1.44 1.08
C THR A 38 41.24 0.05 1.32
N LYS A 39 40.43 -0.88 1.87
CA LYS A 39 40.83 -2.25 2.16
C LYS A 39 40.32 -3.24 1.11
N PRO A 40 41.08 -4.28 0.76
CA PRO A 40 40.68 -5.27 -0.26
C PRO A 40 39.39 -6.03 0.06
N ILE A 41 39.02 -6.09 1.32
CA ILE A 41 37.81 -6.83 1.79
C ILE A 41 36.51 -6.15 1.39
N GLY A 42 36.54 -4.92 0.86
CA GLY A 42 35.39 -4.17 0.39
C GLY A 42 34.73 -3.28 1.45
N VAL A 43 33.55 -2.74 1.09
CA VAL A 43 32.78 -1.82 1.93
C VAL A 43 31.91 -2.59 2.91
N PRO A 44 31.99 -2.32 4.22
CA PRO A 44 31.14 -2.97 5.22
C PRO A 44 29.72 -2.43 5.15
N LEU A 45 28.77 -3.34 5.07
CA LEU A 45 27.35 -3.08 5.23
C LEU A 45 26.90 -3.35 6.67
N HIS A 46 25.93 -2.58 7.15
CA HIS A 46 25.43 -2.64 8.51
C HIS A 46 23.91 -2.80 8.53
N ARG A 47 23.37 -3.40 9.59
CA ARG A 47 21.92 -3.55 9.80
C ARG A 47 21.26 -2.27 10.31
N ASN A 48 21.99 -1.47 11.07
CA ASN A 48 21.54 -0.25 11.73
C ASN A 48 22.57 0.87 11.47
N PRO A 49 22.21 2.16 11.66
CA PRO A 49 23.15 3.28 11.59
C PRO A 49 24.09 3.30 12.83
N ALA A 50 24.77 2.20 13.06
CA ALA A 50 25.74 1.93 14.11
C ALA A 50 26.69 0.83 13.63
N PRO A 51 27.83 0.57 14.29
CA PRO A 51 28.76 -0.51 13.90
C PRO A 51 28.16 -1.92 14.12
N SER A 52 27.14 -2.26 13.38
CA SER A 52 26.49 -3.58 13.38
C SER A 52 26.76 -4.30 12.06
N TYR A 53 27.91 -4.91 11.95
CA TYR A 53 28.39 -5.56 10.73
C TYR A 53 27.39 -6.63 10.21
N LEU A 54 27.10 -6.56 8.90
CA LEU A 54 26.27 -7.54 8.19
C LEU A 54 27.11 -8.37 7.20
N LYS A 55 27.77 -7.72 6.25
CA LYS A 55 28.66 -8.30 5.23
C LYS A 55 29.47 -7.20 4.54
N HIS A 56 30.40 -7.58 3.67
CA HIS A 56 31.08 -6.65 2.78
C HIS A 56 30.51 -6.73 1.35
N VAL A 57 30.63 -5.64 0.60
CA VAL A 57 30.41 -5.59 -0.84
C VAL A 57 31.67 -5.05 -1.53
N PRO A 58 31.92 -5.43 -2.79
CA PRO A 58 33.09 -4.95 -3.53
C PRO A 58 33.13 -3.43 -3.62
N THR A 59 34.34 -2.86 -3.59
CA THR A 59 34.57 -1.46 -3.99
C THR A 59 34.14 -1.27 -5.44
N GLY A 60 33.53 -0.13 -5.75
CA GLY A 60 32.95 0.15 -7.06
C GLY A 60 31.48 -0.24 -7.19
N THR A 61 30.88 -0.87 -6.17
CA THR A 61 29.43 -1.17 -6.19
C THR A 61 28.65 0.14 -6.22
N SER A 62 27.77 0.31 -7.21
CA SER A 62 26.83 1.42 -7.27
C SER A 62 25.65 1.19 -6.31
N ALA A 63 25.10 2.26 -5.77
CA ALA A 63 23.91 2.18 -4.91
C ALA A 63 23.14 3.51 -4.98
N THR A 64 21.86 3.47 -4.56
CA THR A 64 21.02 4.67 -4.42
C THR A 64 20.76 4.94 -2.94
N ILE A 65 20.82 6.20 -2.55
CA ILE A 65 20.53 6.61 -1.17
C ILE A 65 19.02 6.65 -0.96
N GLU A 66 18.52 5.92 0.03
CA GLU A 66 17.10 5.89 0.39
C GLU A 66 16.80 6.67 1.68
N GLU A 67 17.77 6.75 2.60
CA GLU A 67 17.58 7.43 3.88
C GLU A 67 18.93 7.93 4.43
N THR A 68 18.88 8.96 5.29
CA THR A 68 20.05 9.46 6.02
C THR A 68 19.76 9.45 7.52
N ALA A 69 20.75 9.07 8.34
CA ALA A 69 20.65 9.07 9.79
C ALA A 69 21.88 9.68 10.45
N GLN A 70 21.75 10.06 11.73
CA GLN A 70 22.82 10.65 12.55
C GLN A 70 23.49 11.84 11.87
N HIS A 71 22.71 12.86 11.48
CA HIS A 71 23.16 14.06 10.79
C HIS A 71 23.94 13.76 9.48
N GLY A 72 23.47 12.75 8.73
CA GLY A 72 24.07 12.36 7.45
C GLY A 72 25.40 11.59 7.58
N GLN A 73 25.74 11.05 8.75
CA GLN A 73 26.91 10.19 8.91
C GLN A 73 26.66 8.77 8.41
N TRP A 74 25.43 8.29 8.48
CA TRP A 74 24.99 7.00 8.01
C TRP A 74 23.94 7.16 6.93
N LEU A 75 24.05 6.38 5.86
CA LEU A 75 23.12 6.40 4.74
C LEU A 75 22.58 5.00 4.51
N PHE A 76 21.27 4.92 4.35
CA PHE A 76 20.60 3.70 3.97
C PHE A 76 20.58 3.61 2.46
N LEU A 77 21.14 2.54 1.92
CA LEU A 77 21.38 2.38 0.50
C LEU A 77 20.63 1.18 -0.04
N ARG A 78 20.12 1.34 -1.26
CA ARG A 78 19.67 0.24 -2.10
C ARG A 78 20.78 -0.18 -3.05
N LEU A 79 21.14 -1.45 -3.02
CA LEU A 79 22.13 -2.07 -3.88
C LEU A 79 21.50 -2.52 -5.21
N PRO A 80 22.28 -2.83 -6.27
CA PRO A 80 21.78 -3.26 -7.57
C PRO A 80 21.00 -4.59 -7.52
N ASP A 81 21.22 -5.42 -6.50
CA ASP A 81 20.50 -6.68 -6.26
C ASP A 81 19.19 -6.48 -5.46
N GLY A 82 18.74 -5.23 -5.33
CA GLY A 82 17.54 -4.84 -4.59
C GLY A 82 17.66 -4.88 -3.07
N LYS A 83 18.78 -5.38 -2.52
CA LYS A 83 19.01 -5.43 -1.07
C LYS A 83 19.37 -4.06 -0.52
N THR A 84 18.99 -3.83 0.73
CA THR A 84 19.25 -2.57 1.43
C THR A 84 20.18 -2.77 2.63
N ALA A 85 20.96 -1.75 2.96
CA ALA A 85 21.82 -1.76 4.14
C ALA A 85 22.29 -0.34 4.51
N TRP A 86 22.69 -0.17 5.77
CA TRP A 86 23.34 1.05 6.24
C TRP A 86 24.83 1.04 5.92
N VAL A 87 25.32 2.17 5.43
CA VAL A 87 26.75 2.41 5.13
C VAL A 87 27.14 3.74 5.74
N HIS A 88 28.32 3.77 6.38
CA HIS A 88 28.85 5.03 6.87
C HIS A 88 29.37 5.88 5.70
N LYS A 89 29.09 7.18 5.71
CA LYS A 89 29.37 8.14 4.60
C LYS A 89 30.83 8.14 4.13
N LYS A 90 31.78 7.79 4.99
CA LYS A 90 33.22 7.71 4.65
C LYS A 90 33.55 6.70 3.53
N TYR A 91 32.61 5.81 3.21
CA TYR A 91 32.75 4.80 2.16
C TYR A 91 31.99 5.19 0.88
N LEU A 92 31.52 6.42 0.76
CA LEU A 92 30.73 6.87 -0.37
C LEU A 92 31.47 7.91 -1.19
N LYS A 93 31.32 7.79 -2.51
CA LYS A 93 31.72 8.79 -3.49
C LYS A 93 30.51 9.11 -4.36
N ALA A 94 30.31 10.38 -4.73
CA ALA A 94 29.27 10.73 -5.68
C ALA A 94 29.51 9.97 -6.98
N GLY A 95 28.49 9.23 -7.42
CA GLY A 95 28.48 8.61 -8.75
C GLY A 95 28.46 9.71 -9.81
N SER A 96 29.24 9.58 -10.88
CA SER A 96 29.04 10.45 -12.04
C SER A 96 27.68 10.13 -12.64
N LEU A 97 26.91 11.17 -12.97
CA LEU A 97 25.68 11.05 -13.74
C LEU A 97 26.03 10.80 -15.22
N ASP A 98 26.63 9.67 -15.55
CA ASP A 98 26.48 9.16 -16.89
C ASP A 98 25.12 8.47 -16.95
N PRO A 99 24.19 8.91 -17.81
CA PRO A 99 22.94 8.22 -18.00
C PRO A 99 23.27 6.89 -18.69
N LYS A 100 23.49 5.83 -17.87
CA LYS A 100 23.41 4.47 -18.38
C LYS A 100 22.01 4.32 -18.96
N PRO A 101 21.87 3.81 -20.20
CA PRO A 101 20.55 3.66 -20.79
C PRO A 101 19.68 2.92 -19.78
N THR A 102 18.69 3.60 -19.31
CA THR A 102 17.60 3.02 -18.54
C THR A 102 17.14 1.78 -19.29
N ALA A 103 17.33 0.62 -18.67
CA ALA A 103 16.46 -0.50 -19.02
C ALA A 103 15.07 0.11 -19.09
N LYS A 104 14.42 0.01 -20.27
CA LYS A 104 13.05 0.46 -20.42
C LYS A 104 12.34 -0.10 -19.19
N PRO A 105 11.67 0.72 -18.39
CA PRO A 105 10.79 0.16 -17.37
C PRO A 105 9.91 -0.81 -18.15
N ASP A 106 9.82 -2.04 -17.67
CA ASP A 106 8.82 -2.97 -18.16
C ASP A 106 7.55 -2.16 -18.27
N ARG A 107 6.88 -2.26 -19.44
CA ARG A 107 5.60 -1.60 -19.68
C ARG A 107 4.53 -2.27 -18.82
N HIS A 108 4.68 -2.14 -17.51
CA HIS A 108 3.66 -2.48 -16.57
C HIS A 108 2.90 -1.20 -16.26
N LEU A 109 1.75 -1.07 -16.91
CA LEU A 109 0.67 -0.16 -16.54
C LEU A 109 1.19 1.26 -16.22
N THR A 110 1.79 1.92 -17.21
CA THR A 110 1.74 3.38 -17.19
C THR A 110 0.27 3.72 -17.19
N ALA A 111 -0.20 4.41 -16.15
CA ALA A 111 -1.52 5.01 -16.12
C ALA A 111 -1.68 5.88 -17.38
N GLU A 112 -2.09 5.27 -18.47
CA GLU A 112 -2.52 5.97 -19.68
C GLU A 112 -3.85 6.60 -19.33
N GLY A 113 -3.81 7.84 -18.89
CA GLY A 113 -4.97 8.68 -18.83
C GLY A 113 -5.47 9.04 -17.43
N GLY A 114 -5.01 10.18 -16.93
CA GLY A 114 -5.80 10.96 -15.99
C GLY A 114 -5.83 10.48 -14.54
N GLU A 115 -4.91 9.63 -14.07
CA GLU A 115 -4.88 9.21 -12.66
C GLU A 115 -4.79 10.41 -11.72
N HIS A 116 -3.94 11.37 -12.04
CA HIS A 116 -3.79 12.58 -11.25
C HIS A 116 -5.11 13.38 -11.17
N GLU A 117 -5.81 13.55 -12.29
CA GLU A 117 -7.06 14.27 -12.38
C GLU A 117 -8.18 13.57 -11.61
N VAL A 118 -8.27 12.24 -11.73
CA VAL A 118 -9.30 11.44 -11.04
C VAL A 118 -9.21 11.59 -9.53
N TRP A 119 -7.99 11.69 -8.99
CA TRP A 119 -7.76 11.77 -7.55
C TRP A 119 -7.54 13.19 -7.02
N ALA A 120 -7.62 14.21 -7.88
CA ALA A 120 -7.48 15.60 -7.47
C ALA A 120 -8.78 16.19 -6.93
N SER A 121 -9.93 15.91 -7.61
CA SER A 121 -11.26 16.34 -7.17
C SER A 121 -12.38 15.57 -7.89
N ARG A 122 -13.59 15.60 -7.33
CA ARG A 122 -14.77 15.01 -7.97
C ARG A 122 -14.98 15.51 -9.39
N ASP A 123 -14.98 16.84 -9.61
CA ASP A 123 -15.28 17.45 -10.90
C ASP A 123 -14.24 17.03 -11.96
N GLN A 124 -12.97 16.92 -11.58
CA GLN A 124 -11.92 16.44 -12.47
C GLN A 124 -12.08 14.93 -12.77
N CYS A 125 -12.43 14.11 -11.77
CA CYS A 125 -12.75 12.70 -11.99
C CYS A 125 -13.89 12.54 -12.99
N GLU A 126 -15.02 13.22 -12.78
CA GLU A 126 -16.17 13.15 -13.69
C GLU A 126 -15.82 13.60 -15.11
N THR A 127 -15.02 14.66 -15.24
CA THR A 127 -14.55 15.15 -16.53
C THR A 127 -13.67 14.12 -17.22
N ALA A 128 -12.70 13.56 -16.53
CA ALA A 128 -11.80 12.54 -17.07
C ALA A 128 -12.59 11.28 -17.52
N VAL A 129 -13.50 10.80 -16.68
CA VAL A 129 -14.33 9.62 -17.00
C VAL A 129 -15.28 9.89 -18.19
N LYS A 130 -15.87 11.08 -18.29
CA LYS A 130 -16.69 11.48 -19.45
C LYS A 130 -15.87 11.55 -20.75
N GLN A 131 -14.59 11.90 -20.65
CA GLN A 131 -13.65 11.92 -21.78
C GLN A 131 -13.09 10.53 -22.14
N GLY A 132 -13.52 9.48 -21.43
CA GLY A 132 -13.10 8.11 -21.71
C GLY A 132 -11.89 7.64 -20.91
N SER A 133 -11.37 8.47 -19.97
CA SER A 133 -10.28 8.04 -19.08
C SER A 133 -10.70 6.83 -18.24
N ARG A 134 -9.82 5.83 -18.16
CA ARG A 134 -9.95 4.62 -17.36
C ARG A 134 -8.58 4.24 -16.85
N MET A 135 -8.53 3.55 -15.69
CA MET A 135 -7.30 3.01 -15.12
C MET A 135 -6.61 2.05 -16.10
N ALA A 136 -7.39 1.14 -16.68
CA ALA A 136 -7.00 0.29 -17.78
C ALA A 136 -8.27 -0.17 -18.54
N ALA A 137 -8.12 -0.59 -19.78
CA ALA A 137 -9.25 -1.13 -20.51
C ALA A 137 -9.78 -2.40 -19.82
N GLN A 138 -11.08 -2.47 -19.62
CA GLN A 138 -11.71 -3.70 -19.13
C GLN A 138 -11.62 -4.76 -20.23
N SER A 139 -11.25 -5.98 -19.84
CA SER A 139 -11.16 -7.14 -20.74
C SER A 139 -12.09 -8.25 -20.25
N SER A 140 -12.73 -8.96 -21.17
CA SER A 140 -13.49 -10.17 -20.82
C SER A 140 -12.57 -11.30 -20.34
N SER A 141 -11.30 -11.29 -20.76
CA SER A 141 -10.30 -12.27 -20.33
C SER A 141 -9.72 -12.01 -18.93
N LYS A 142 -10.15 -10.95 -18.24
CA LYS A 142 -9.65 -10.58 -16.92
C LYS A 142 -10.81 -10.30 -15.96
N ILE A 143 -10.59 -10.65 -14.70
CA ILE A 143 -11.40 -10.17 -13.57
C ILE A 143 -10.53 -9.22 -12.76
N ARG A 144 -11.07 -8.05 -12.42
CA ARG A 144 -10.37 -7.04 -11.65
C ARG A 144 -10.96 -6.92 -10.26
N LEU A 145 -10.14 -7.25 -9.26
CA LEU A 145 -10.50 -7.15 -7.86
C LEU A 145 -9.82 -5.92 -7.25
N ALA A 146 -10.49 -5.30 -6.29
CA ALA A 146 -9.85 -4.28 -5.47
C ALA A 146 -10.19 -4.46 -3.98
N THR A 147 -9.32 -3.94 -3.12
CA THR A 147 -9.63 -3.73 -1.71
C THR A 147 -9.45 -2.25 -1.37
N TRP A 148 -10.35 -1.71 -0.56
CA TRP A 148 -10.29 -0.32 -0.14
C TRP A 148 -10.95 -0.12 1.23
N ASN A 149 -10.18 0.28 2.21
CA ASN A 149 -10.72 0.84 3.43
C ASN A 149 -11.24 2.25 3.14
N ILE A 150 -12.55 2.47 3.26
CA ILE A 150 -13.24 3.74 2.90
C ILE A 150 -13.55 4.63 4.12
N ARG A 151 -12.80 4.43 5.17
CA ARG A 151 -12.75 5.22 6.41
C ARG A 151 -14.09 5.74 6.94
N TRP A 152 -14.68 5.01 7.90
CA TRP A 152 -15.93 5.42 8.61
C TRP A 152 -17.07 5.77 7.66
N PHE A 153 -17.22 5.01 6.57
CA PHE A 153 -18.22 5.30 5.54
C PHE A 153 -19.66 5.26 6.08
N PRO A 154 -20.52 6.28 5.79
CA PRO A 154 -20.29 7.42 4.89
C PRO A 154 -19.95 8.73 5.62
N ILE A 155 -19.81 8.71 6.94
CA ILE A 155 -19.73 9.92 7.78
C ILE A 155 -18.34 10.54 7.87
N GLY A 156 -17.29 9.82 7.38
CA GLY A 156 -15.91 10.18 7.63
C GLY A 156 -15.54 9.96 9.10
N GLN A 157 -14.29 10.22 9.44
CA GLN A 157 -13.84 10.10 10.82
C GLN A 157 -14.45 11.22 11.67
N PRO A 158 -15.13 10.90 12.79
CA PRO A 158 -15.68 11.92 13.68
C PRO A 158 -14.61 12.92 14.10
N LYS A 159 -15.00 14.19 14.27
CA LYS A 159 -14.14 15.25 14.79
C LYS A 159 -13.75 14.93 16.23
N ASP A 160 -12.79 14.09 16.43
CA ASP A 160 -12.07 14.04 17.66
C ASP A 160 -10.88 15.02 17.57
N GLN A 161 -10.18 15.23 18.65
CA GLN A 161 -9.15 16.24 18.83
C GLN A 161 -7.88 16.05 17.96
N ARG A 162 -7.94 15.30 16.85
CA ARG A 162 -6.80 15.01 15.99
C ARG A 162 -6.85 15.87 14.74
N GLU A 163 -5.69 16.31 14.30
CA GLU A 163 -5.50 17.14 13.10
C GLU A 163 -5.94 16.47 11.79
N ASP A 164 -6.19 15.15 11.82
CA ASP A 164 -6.44 14.31 10.66
C ASP A 164 -7.93 13.93 10.48
N HIS A 165 -8.87 14.83 10.84
CA HIS A 165 -10.29 14.52 10.63
C HIS A 165 -10.64 14.39 9.16
N ALA A 166 -11.54 13.45 8.84
CA ALA A 166 -12.12 13.30 7.51
C ALA A 166 -13.47 14.01 7.43
N ASP A 167 -13.72 14.60 6.28
CA ASP A 167 -15.05 15.02 5.89
C ASP A 167 -15.93 13.77 5.62
N PRO A 168 -17.26 13.87 5.61
CA PRO A 168 -18.11 12.82 5.08
C PRO A 168 -17.68 12.41 3.66
N THR A 169 -17.80 11.13 3.35
CA THR A 169 -17.39 10.60 2.05
C THR A 169 -18.16 11.28 0.92
N ASP A 170 -17.47 11.83 -0.09
CA ASP A 170 -18.09 12.31 -1.32
C ASP A 170 -18.53 11.10 -2.16
N ILE A 171 -19.82 10.78 -2.07
CA ILE A 171 -20.42 9.61 -2.71
C ILE A 171 -20.30 9.66 -4.24
N ASP A 172 -20.43 10.83 -4.85
CA ASP A 172 -20.34 10.97 -6.30
C ASP A 172 -18.90 10.77 -6.77
N TRP A 173 -17.93 11.25 -5.98
CA TRP A 173 -16.53 11.00 -6.28
C TRP A 173 -16.16 9.51 -6.09
N LEU A 174 -16.69 8.85 -5.06
CA LEU A 174 -16.51 7.41 -4.87
C LEU A 174 -17.06 6.61 -6.07
N ILE A 175 -18.28 6.94 -6.54
CA ILE A 175 -18.87 6.33 -7.74
C ILE A 175 -17.98 6.58 -8.97
N CYS A 176 -17.52 7.80 -9.17
CA CYS A 176 -16.63 8.15 -10.27
C CYS A 176 -15.32 7.33 -10.22
N SER A 177 -14.71 7.20 -9.05
CA SER A 177 -13.47 6.44 -8.85
C SER A 177 -13.66 4.95 -9.15
N ILE A 178 -14.77 4.34 -8.69
CA ILE A 178 -15.13 2.96 -9.00
C ILE A 178 -15.25 2.75 -10.51
N ARG A 179 -15.94 3.66 -11.20
CA ARG A 179 -16.09 3.60 -12.66
C ARG A 179 -14.76 3.77 -13.41
N TRP A 180 -13.91 4.66 -12.92
CA TRP A 180 -12.59 4.85 -13.52
C TRP A 180 -11.70 3.61 -13.35
N MET A 181 -11.72 2.99 -12.17
CA MET A 181 -10.95 1.77 -11.90
C MET A 181 -11.42 0.58 -12.72
N GLN A 182 -12.68 0.56 -13.21
CA GLN A 182 -13.26 -0.56 -13.98
C GLN A 182 -13.13 -1.90 -13.23
N ILE A 183 -13.37 -1.90 -11.93
CA ILE A 183 -13.31 -3.09 -11.09
C ILE A 183 -14.57 -3.95 -11.27
N ASP A 184 -14.41 -5.26 -11.09
CA ASP A 184 -15.51 -6.22 -11.06
C ASP A 184 -15.92 -6.55 -9.62
N ILE A 185 -14.97 -6.53 -8.66
CA ILE A 185 -15.21 -6.77 -7.24
C ILE A 185 -14.42 -5.75 -6.40
N LEU A 186 -15.07 -5.18 -5.38
CA LEU A 186 -14.46 -4.33 -4.37
C LEU A 186 -14.71 -4.89 -2.97
N ALA A 187 -13.66 -5.29 -2.28
CA ALA A 187 -13.72 -5.55 -0.84
C ALA A 187 -13.55 -4.25 -0.06
N ILE A 188 -14.47 -4.01 0.84
CA ILE A 188 -14.65 -2.73 1.52
C ILE A 188 -14.39 -2.94 3.01
N GLN A 189 -13.64 -2.03 3.63
CA GLN A 189 -13.49 -1.98 5.07
C GLN A 189 -14.03 -0.64 5.60
N GLU A 190 -14.41 -0.64 6.87
CA GLU A 190 -14.95 0.52 7.60
C GLU A 190 -16.32 1.03 7.11
N SER A 191 -17.10 0.19 6.43
CA SER A 191 -18.51 0.53 6.21
C SER A 191 -19.28 0.45 7.53
N LEU A 192 -20.05 1.49 7.87
CA LEU A 192 -20.97 1.46 9.00
C LEU A 192 -22.26 0.71 8.65
N ALA A 193 -23.01 0.29 9.68
CA ALA A 193 -24.30 -0.37 9.51
C ALA A 193 -25.50 0.55 9.84
N THR A 194 -25.29 1.85 9.78
CA THR A 194 -26.34 2.84 10.01
C THR A 194 -27.34 2.93 8.85
N PRO A 195 -28.55 3.47 9.06
CA PRO A 195 -29.48 3.73 7.98
C PRO A 195 -28.92 4.65 6.89
N GLU A 196 -28.09 5.61 7.27
CA GLU A 196 -27.39 6.54 6.37
C GLU A 196 -26.41 5.80 5.46
N ALA A 197 -25.64 4.86 6.03
CA ALA A 197 -24.72 4.02 5.26
C ALA A 197 -25.48 3.11 4.28
N THR A 198 -26.60 2.53 4.70
CA THR A 198 -27.44 1.73 3.80
C THR A 198 -27.96 2.57 2.63
N LYS A 199 -28.51 3.74 2.90
CA LYS A 199 -28.98 4.66 1.85
C LYS A 199 -27.86 5.11 0.89
N ALA A 200 -26.64 5.31 1.44
CA ALA A 200 -25.49 5.67 0.63
C ALA A 200 -25.10 4.52 -0.32
N TRP A 201 -25.09 3.28 0.15
CA TRP A 201 -24.86 2.10 -0.70
C TRP A 201 -25.94 1.92 -1.76
N ASP A 202 -27.22 2.05 -1.39
CA ASP A 202 -28.34 1.97 -2.36
C ASP A 202 -28.20 3.02 -3.45
N ARG A 203 -27.78 4.24 -3.11
CA ARG A 203 -27.47 5.31 -4.07
C ARG A 203 -26.30 4.95 -4.98
N ILE A 204 -25.22 4.38 -4.43
CA ILE A 204 -24.06 3.94 -5.22
C ILE A 204 -24.48 2.89 -6.23
N ILE A 205 -25.20 1.86 -5.80
CA ILE A 205 -25.72 0.80 -6.68
C ILE A 205 -26.60 1.37 -7.80
N ALA A 206 -27.58 2.18 -7.44
CA ALA A 206 -28.48 2.79 -8.43
C ALA A 206 -27.71 3.62 -9.47
N SER A 207 -26.71 4.40 -9.02
CA SER A 207 -25.88 5.23 -9.89
C SER A 207 -24.95 4.38 -10.78
N LEU A 208 -24.33 3.34 -10.24
CA LEU A 208 -23.49 2.43 -11.03
C LEU A 208 -24.32 1.72 -12.09
N ASN A 209 -25.48 1.16 -11.73
CA ASN A 209 -26.40 0.52 -12.69
C ASN A 209 -26.79 1.48 -13.82
N GLN A 210 -27.15 2.70 -13.48
CA GLN A 210 -27.55 3.70 -14.48
C GLN A 210 -26.40 4.12 -15.39
N GLN A 211 -25.19 4.28 -14.83
CA GLN A 211 -24.06 4.89 -15.54
C GLN A 211 -23.21 3.88 -16.31
N THR A 212 -23.23 2.61 -15.93
CA THR A 212 -22.50 1.53 -16.62
C THR A 212 -23.39 0.69 -17.52
N GLY A 213 -24.68 0.60 -17.22
CA GLY A 213 -25.61 -0.32 -17.87
C GLY A 213 -25.52 -1.76 -17.33
N ASP A 214 -24.65 -2.00 -16.37
CA ASP A 214 -24.47 -3.28 -15.69
C ASP A 214 -25.38 -3.43 -14.48
N THR A 215 -25.43 -4.61 -13.91
CA THR A 215 -26.11 -4.90 -12.64
C THR A 215 -25.10 -4.96 -11.52
N TRP A 216 -25.15 -4.01 -10.61
CA TRP A 216 -24.30 -3.97 -9.44
C TRP A 216 -25.04 -4.44 -8.20
N GLN A 217 -24.32 -5.13 -7.31
CA GLN A 217 -24.80 -5.65 -6.04
C GLN A 217 -23.83 -5.28 -4.92
N TRP A 218 -24.32 -5.32 -3.68
CA TRP A 218 -23.46 -5.16 -2.52
C TRP A 218 -23.93 -6.03 -1.36
N TYR A 219 -23.00 -6.41 -0.50
CA TYR A 219 -23.25 -7.14 0.73
C TYR A 219 -22.39 -6.59 1.85
N ARG A 220 -22.96 -6.36 3.01
CA ARG A 220 -22.26 -5.98 4.22
C ARG A 220 -22.39 -7.10 5.24
N GLN A 221 -21.30 -7.47 5.90
CA GLN A 221 -21.29 -8.45 6.96
C GLN A 221 -22.29 -8.06 8.07
N PRO A 222 -23.25 -8.93 8.43
CA PRO A 222 -24.28 -8.64 9.44
C PRO A 222 -23.71 -8.86 10.86
N CYS A 223 -22.77 -8.03 11.28
CA CYS A 223 -21.92 -8.27 12.42
C CYS A 223 -21.78 -7.00 13.25
N GLY A 224 -21.73 -7.13 14.58
CA GLY A 224 -21.50 -5.99 15.45
C GLY A 224 -22.68 -5.03 15.60
N ARG A 225 -22.40 -3.83 16.08
CA ARG A 225 -23.37 -2.74 16.23
C ARG A 225 -23.37 -1.86 14.99
N SER A 226 -24.38 -1.00 14.86
CA SER A 226 -24.53 -0.10 13.70
C SER A 226 -23.34 0.83 13.51
N GLU A 227 -22.69 1.24 14.62
CA GLU A 227 -21.55 2.15 14.63
C GLU A 227 -20.19 1.42 14.54
N ASP A 228 -20.18 0.08 14.58
CA ASP A 228 -18.95 -0.68 14.40
C ASP A 228 -18.53 -0.68 12.90
N HIS A 229 -17.24 -0.85 12.66
CA HIS A 229 -16.73 -1.02 11.31
C HIS A 229 -17.05 -2.41 10.77
N HIS A 230 -17.61 -2.48 9.59
CA HIS A 230 -17.94 -3.72 8.90
C HIS A 230 -17.10 -3.94 7.66
N VAL A 231 -16.89 -5.19 7.31
CA VAL A 231 -16.39 -5.58 6.00
C VAL A 231 -17.58 -5.76 5.06
N GLY A 232 -17.41 -5.36 3.81
CA GLY A 232 -18.43 -5.51 2.77
C GLY A 232 -17.83 -5.91 1.43
N LEU A 233 -18.68 -6.30 0.50
CA LEU A 233 -18.34 -6.58 -0.89
C LEU A 233 -19.30 -5.84 -1.80
N LEU A 234 -18.78 -5.19 -2.82
CA LEU A 234 -19.49 -4.59 -3.94
C LEU A 234 -19.04 -5.31 -5.21
N TRP A 235 -19.96 -5.68 -6.09
CA TRP A 235 -19.57 -6.37 -7.33
C TRP A 235 -20.47 -6.05 -8.50
N ASN A 236 -19.92 -6.20 -9.70
CA ASN A 236 -20.62 -6.16 -10.96
C ASN A 236 -21.21 -7.54 -11.27
N ASP A 237 -22.50 -7.75 -10.95
CA ASP A 237 -23.19 -9.04 -11.13
C ASP A 237 -23.37 -9.41 -12.62
N THR A 238 -23.15 -8.50 -13.54
CA THR A 238 -23.08 -8.81 -14.98
C THR A 238 -21.81 -9.60 -15.33
N ARG A 239 -20.71 -9.39 -14.55
CA ARG A 239 -19.40 -9.97 -14.79
C ARG A 239 -19.11 -11.17 -13.90
N VAL A 240 -19.45 -11.07 -12.64
CA VAL A 240 -19.19 -12.09 -11.62
C VAL A 240 -20.40 -12.28 -10.71
N SER A 241 -20.65 -13.49 -10.24
CA SER A 241 -21.64 -13.75 -9.20
C SER A 241 -20.94 -14.03 -7.87
N LEU A 242 -21.44 -13.44 -6.80
CA LEU A 242 -21.02 -13.73 -5.44
C LEU A 242 -22.14 -14.43 -4.66
N SER A 243 -21.79 -15.46 -3.93
CA SER A 243 -22.72 -16.27 -3.16
C SER A 243 -22.08 -16.84 -1.88
N GLN A 244 -22.86 -17.54 -1.06
CA GLN A 244 -22.38 -18.25 0.13
C GLN A 244 -21.65 -17.35 1.14
N PHE A 245 -22.21 -16.17 1.41
CA PHE A 245 -21.60 -15.23 2.35
C PHE A 245 -21.54 -15.81 3.76
N GLU A 246 -20.34 -15.80 4.36
CA GLU A 246 -20.10 -16.31 5.70
C GLU A 246 -19.18 -15.39 6.50
N SER A 247 -19.36 -15.36 7.82
CA SER A 247 -18.48 -14.68 8.77
C SER A 247 -17.47 -15.67 9.34
N LEU A 248 -16.25 -15.63 8.84
CA LEU A 248 -15.14 -16.48 9.28
C LEU A 248 -14.60 -15.99 10.62
N TRP A 249 -15.13 -16.56 11.69
CA TRP A 249 -14.85 -16.18 13.08
C TRP A 249 -13.37 -16.31 13.47
N GLN A 250 -12.62 -17.15 12.77
CA GLN A 250 -11.21 -17.39 12.97
C GLN A 250 -10.37 -16.10 12.96
N PHE A 251 -10.77 -15.12 12.15
CA PHE A 251 -10.08 -13.82 12.07
C PHE A 251 -10.44 -12.85 13.20
N ASN A 252 -11.48 -13.13 13.98
CA ASN A 252 -11.74 -12.43 15.22
C ASN A 252 -11.10 -13.18 16.41
N THR A 253 -9.99 -12.71 16.92
CA THR A 253 -9.19 -13.38 17.95
C THR A 253 -9.89 -13.54 19.29
N LYS A 254 -11.00 -12.82 19.52
CA LYS A 254 -11.84 -12.93 20.72
C LYS A 254 -13.01 -13.89 20.54
N ALA A 255 -13.31 -14.27 19.30
CA ALA A 255 -14.35 -15.28 19.01
C ALA A 255 -13.82 -16.69 19.29
N LYS A 256 -14.75 -17.58 19.69
CA LYS A 256 -14.47 -19.00 19.97
C LYS A 256 -15.20 -19.94 19.03
N SER A 257 -16.16 -19.42 18.27
CA SER A 257 -16.99 -20.18 17.33
C SER A 257 -17.75 -19.23 16.42
N ALA A 258 -18.40 -19.77 15.39
CA ALA A 258 -19.26 -19.01 14.48
C ALA A 258 -20.41 -18.27 15.21
N ASN A 259 -20.93 -18.83 16.31
CA ASN A 259 -22.02 -18.22 17.07
C ASN A 259 -21.64 -16.88 17.75
N ASN A 260 -20.35 -16.61 17.90
CA ASN A 260 -19.86 -15.37 18.48
C ASN A 260 -18.82 -14.68 17.61
N ALA A 261 -18.90 -14.88 16.30
CA ALA A 261 -17.96 -14.33 15.32
C ALA A 261 -17.76 -12.80 15.45
N CYS A 262 -18.78 -12.08 15.88
CA CYS A 262 -18.84 -10.62 15.93
C CYS A 262 -18.67 -10.04 17.33
N THR A 263 -17.91 -10.68 18.20
CA THR A 263 -17.71 -10.21 19.58
C THR A 263 -16.61 -9.16 19.70
N PHE A 264 -16.73 -8.30 20.74
CA PHE A 264 -15.70 -7.36 21.17
C PHE A 264 -15.26 -6.32 20.13
N GLY A 265 -16.11 -5.96 19.16
CA GLY A 265 -15.83 -4.96 18.14
C GLY A 265 -14.68 -5.33 17.18
N LEU A 266 -14.23 -6.60 17.19
CA LEU A 266 -13.34 -7.16 16.19
C LEU A 266 -14.17 -7.79 15.06
N ARG A 267 -13.62 -7.73 13.85
CA ARG A 267 -14.29 -8.22 12.64
C ARG A 267 -13.84 -9.63 12.33
N PRO A 268 -14.78 -10.56 12.06
CA PRO A 268 -14.45 -11.82 11.37
C PRO A 268 -14.06 -11.53 9.92
N GLY A 269 -13.47 -12.49 9.23
CA GLY A 269 -13.31 -12.43 7.78
C GLY A 269 -14.69 -12.50 7.10
N LEU A 270 -14.88 -11.77 6.02
CA LEU A 270 -16.06 -11.92 5.17
C LEU A 270 -15.71 -12.82 3.98
N TYR A 271 -16.29 -14.01 3.98
CA TYR A 271 -16.17 -14.97 2.90
C TYR A 271 -17.27 -14.79 1.87
N ALA A 272 -16.93 -15.02 0.61
CA ALA A 272 -17.87 -15.24 -0.49
C ALA A 272 -17.28 -16.25 -1.49
N TRP A 273 -18.14 -17.05 -2.13
CA TRP A 273 -17.80 -17.80 -3.32
C TRP A 273 -18.01 -16.93 -4.55
N VAL A 274 -17.01 -16.82 -5.39
CA VAL A 274 -17.00 -16.03 -6.62
C VAL A 274 -17.02 -16.94 -7.83
N GLN A 275 -17.83 -16.62 -8.84
CA GLN A 275 -17.84 -17.29 -10.15
C GLN A 275 -17.96 -16.23 -11.24
N ALA A 276 -17.08 -16.27 -12.22
CA ALA A 276 -17.23 -15.45 -13.42
C ALA A 276 -18.49 -15.87 -14.21
N ARG A 277 -19.08 -14.90 -14.91
CA ARG A 277 -20.29 -15.13 -15.72
C ARG A 277 -19.96 -15.70 -17.10
N GLU A 278 -18.72 -15.57 -17.57
CA GLU A 278 -18.26 -16.12 -18.83
C GLU A 278 -18.21 -17.66 -18.75
N PRO A 279 -18.52 -18.38 -19.84
CA PRO A 279 -18.33 -19.82 -19.90
C PRO A 279 -16.86 -20.18 -19.66
N HIS A 280 -16.58 -21.13 -18.76
CA HIS A 280 -15.23 -21.53 -18.34
C HIS A 280 -14.44 -20.37 -17.70
N GLY A 281 -15.14 -19.38 -17.17
CA GLY A 281 -14.53 -18.29 -16.41
C GLY A 281 -14.12 -18.78 -15.02
N VAL A 282 -13.13 -18.09 -14.46
CA VAL A 282 -12.54 -18.38 -13.15
C VAL A 282 -13.58 -18.41 -12.05
N ASP A 283 -13.42 -19.34 -11.13
CA ASP A 283 -14.09 -19.31 -9.84
C ASP A 283 -13.08 -19.42 -8.69
N PHE A 284 -13.41 -18.92 -7.53
CA PHE A 284 -12.49 -18.87 -6.38
C PHE A 284 -13.18 -18.50 -5.08
N HIS A 285 -12.51 -18.78 -3.98
CA HIS A 285 -12.87 -18.30 -2.65
C HIS A 285 -12.32 -16.91 -2.39
N LEU A 286 -13.16 -15.95 -2.01
CA LEU A 286 -12.76 -14.60 -1.65
C LEU A 286 -12.97 -14.36 -0.15
N ILE A 287 -11.92 -13.86 0.53
CA ILE A 287 -11.98 -13.51 1.95
C ILE A 287 -11.56 -12.06 2.13
N GLY A 288 -12.52 -11.19 2.46
CA GLY A 288 -12.27 -9.80 2.83
C GLY A 288 -11.90 -9.67 4.31
N LEU A 289 -10.83 -8.96 4.62
CA LEU A 289 -10.31 -8.81 5.97
C LEU A 289 -10.22 -7.35 6.43
N HIS A 290 -10.42 -7.14 7.74
CA HIS A 290 -10.07 -5.91 8.43
C HIS A 290 -9.58 -6.27 9.83
N LEU A 291 -8.27 -6.45 9.98
CA LEU A 291 -7.66 -6.92 11.21
C LEU A 291 -7.58 -5.81 12.27
N LYS A 292 -7.10 -6.16 13.45
CA LYS A 292 -7.01 -5.25 14.60
C LYS A 292 -6.13 -4.05 14.31
N SER A 293 -6.69 -2.85 14.38
CA SER A 293 -5.95 -1.58 14.27
C SER A 293 -5.17 -1.25 15.55
N GLY A 294 -4.17 -0.39 15.42
CA GLY A 294 -3.42 0.21 16.50
C GLY A 294 -1.96 -0.25 16.60
N PRO A 295 -1.07 0.68 16.99
CA PRO A 295 0.37 0.46 17.07
C PRO A 295 0.79 0.01 18.49
N THR A 296 0.10 -0.95 19.07
CA THR A 296 0.45 -1.50 20.39
C THR A 296 0.89 -2.96 20.26
N VAL A 297 1.71 -3.44 21.18
CA VAL A 297 2.13 -4.85 21.21
C VAL A 297 0.93 -5.79 21.21
N PHE A 298 -0.12 -5.48 21.99
CA PHE A 298 -1.36 -6.28 22.02
C PHE A 298 -2.09 -6.29 20.66
N ALA A 299 -2.09 -5.16 19.94
CA ALA A 299 -2.70 -5.12 18.62
C ALA A 299 -1.90 -5.94 17.60
N VAL A 300 -0.58 -5.92 17.67
CA VAL A 300 0.32 -6.79 16.87
C VAL A 300 0.06 -8.27 17.20
N GLU A 301 -0.06 -8.63 18.48
CA GLU A 301 -0.39 -9.98 18.92
C GLU A 301 -1.76 -10.44 18.39
N ASP A 302 -2.79 -9.59 18.47
CA ASP A 302 -4.11 -9.90 17.93
C ASP A 302 -4.04 -10.15 16.41
N ARG A 303 -3.30 -9.34 15.63
CA ARG A 303 -3.10 -9.58 14.19
C ARG A 303 -2.36 -10.90 13.91
N HIS A 304 -1.30 -11.17 14.68
CA HIS A 304 -0.58 -12.43 14.56
C HIS A 304 -1.45 -13.65 14.89
N HIS A 305 -2.33 -13.55 15.90
CA HIS A 305 -3.26 -14.62 16.24
C HIS A 305 -4.28 -14.85 15.11
N ALA A 306 -4.80 -13.78 14.49
CA ALA A 306 -5.69 -13.92 13.34
C ALA A 306 -4.99 -14.65 12.18
N LEU A 307 -3.75 -14.24 11.85
CA LEU A 307 -2.95 -14.89 10.82
C LEU A 307 -2.60 -16.35 11.16
N ASN A 308 -2.47 -16.70 12.44
CA ASN A 308 -2.22 -18.08 12.88
C ASN A 308 -3.39 -19.03 12.64
N ARG A 309 -4.55 -18.51 12.26
CA ARG A 309 -5.77 -19.27 12.06
C ARG A 309 -6.23 -19.28 10.61
N ILE A 310 -5.36 -18.89 9.68
CA ILE A 310 -5.65 -18.92 8.24
C ILE A 310 -5.99 -20.36 7.82
N ASP A 311 -5.20 -21.35 8.17
CA ASP A 311 -5.45 -22.75 7.83
C ASP A 311 -6.83 -23.20 8.34
N GLU A 312 -7.16 -22.90 9.61
CA GLU A 312 -8.47 -23.25 10.20
C GLU A 312 -9.65 -22.63 9.42
N ALA A 313 -9.43 -21.45 8.82
CA ALA A 313 -10.44 -20.76 8.03
C ALA A 313 -10.50 -21.28 6.58
N VAL A 314 -9.37 -21.65 6.00
CA VAL A 314 -9.22 -21.98 4.58
C VAL A 314 -9.40 -23.47 4.31
N ASP A 315 -8.88 -24.37 5.17
CA ASP A 315 -8.93 -25.83 4.96
C ASP A 315 -10.32 -26.36 4.56
N PRO A 316 -11.44 -25.91 5.17
CA PRO A 316 -12.77 -26.37 4.76
C PRO A 316 -13.16 -25.97 3.33
N LEU A 317 -12.56 -24.89 2.79
CA LEU A 317 -12.86 -24.37 1.45
C LEU A 317 -12.17 -25.17 0.36
N LEU A 318 -10.96 -25.69 0.65
CA LEU A 318 -10.10 -26.39 -0.31
C LEU A 318 -10.70 -27.70 -0.86
N ALA A 319 -11.76 -28.20 -0.25
CA ALA A 319 -12.48 -29.37 -0.76
C ALA A 319 -13.29 -29.05 -2.03
N ARG A 320 -13.60 -27.76 -2.24
CA ARG A 320 -14.33 -27.28 -3.41
C ARG A 320 -13.40 -26.76 -4.47
N ASP A 321 -12.43 -25.93 -4.07
CA ASP A 321 -11.51 -25.24 -4.93
C ASP A 321 -10.22 -24.88 -4.18
N ARG A 322 -9.09 -24.79 -4.86
CA ARG A 322 -7.80 -24.41 -4.24
C ARG A 322 -7.50 -22.93 -4.36
N ASP A 323 -8.25 -22.21 -5.16
CA ASP A 323 -8.08 -20.79 -5.39
C ASP A 323 -8.75 -19.98 -4.28
N VAL A 324 -7.93 -19.42 -3.43
CA VAL A 324 -8.35 -18.65 -2.26
C VAL A 324 -7.64 -17.31 -2.22
N ILE A 325 -8.36 -16.23 -2.46
CA ILE A 325 -7.81 -14.88 -2.38
C ILE A 325 -8.22 -14.24 -1.05
N LEU A 326 -7.22 -13.85 -0.25
CA LEU A 326 -7.44 -13.03 0.95
C LEU A 326 -6.97 -11.60 0.65
N LEU A 327 -7.82 -10.61 0.91
CA LEU A 327 -7.45 -9.21 0.70
C LEU A 327 -8.12 -8.30 1.73
N GLY A 328 -7.56 -7.12 1.97
CA GLY A 328 -8.11 -6.17 2.92
C GLY A 328 -7.08 -5.37 3.68
N ASP A 329 -7.56 -4.67 4.70
CA ASP A 329 -6.74 -3.93 5.65
C ASP A 329 -6.24 -4.86 6.77
N PHE A 330 -4.98 -5.26 6.67
CA PHE A 330 -4.33 -6.11 7.68
C PHE A 330 -3.73 -5.31 8.82
N ASN A 331 -3.74 -3.97 8.72
CA ASN A 331 -3.24 -3.07 9.75
C ASN A 331 -1.79 -3.34 10.18
N THR A 332 -0.90 -3.73 9.28
CA THR A 332 0.52 -4.08 9.54
C THR A 332 1.37 -2.87 9.88
N MET A 333 0.99 -2.16 10.95
CA MET A 333 1.62 -0.89 11.34
C MET A 333 2.71 -1.02 12.42
N GLY A 334 3.03 -2.23 12.86
CA GLY A 334 4.00 -2.48 13.92
C GLY A 334 3.53 -2.05 15.30
N ALA A 335 4.45 -1.95 16.22
CA ALA A 335 4.22 -1.53 17.60
C ALA A 335 4.62 -0.05 17.84
N GLY A 336 4.46 0.80 16.85
CA GLY A 336 4.65 2.25 16.95
C GLY A 336 5.98 2.79 16.40
N ASP A 337 6.83 1.95 15.86
CA ASP A 337 8.09 2.33 15.21
C ASP A 337 8.30 1.58 13.87
N TRP A 338 9.22 2.09 13.05
CA TRP A 338 9.52 1.52 11.74
C TRP A 338 10.08 0.10 11.78
N GLN A 339 10.90 -0.22 12.78
CA GLN A 339 11.53 -1.52 12.89
C GLN A 339 10.49 -2.60 13.20
N SER A 340 9.54 -2.29 14.09
CA SER A 340 8.45 -3.19 14.43
C SER A 340 7.49 -3.39 13.24
N ARG A 341 7.24 -2.35 12.42
CA ARG A 341 6.46 -2.44 11.19
C ARG A 341 7.13 -3.37 10.16
N ASP A 342 8.40 -3.14 9.86
CA ASP A 342 9.18 -4.01 8.97
C ASP A 342 9.24 -5.45 9.48
N ALA A 343 9.37 -5.63 10.78
CA ALA A 343 9.37 -6.94 11.41
C ALA A 343 8.02 -7.63 11.27
N GLU A 344 6.92 -6.89 11.45
CA GLU A 344 5.56 -7.40 11.30
C GLU A 344 5.30 -7.83 9.85
N LEU A 345 5.62 -7.00 8.87
CA LEU A 345 5.49 -7.32 7.44
C LEU A 345 6.29 -8.57 7.04
N LYS A 346 7.54 -8.66 7.50
CA LYS A 346 8.37 -9.86 7.27
C LYS A 346 7.81 -11.11 7.94
N ASN A 347 7.23 -10.94 9.13
CA ASN A 347 6.60 -12.04 9.86
C ASN A 347 5.34 -12.52 9.15
N LEU A 348 4.47 -11.60 8.69
CA LEU A 348 3.30 -11.92 7.88
C LEU A 348 3.71 -12.78 6.68
N ARG A 349 4.61 -12.28 5.83
CA ARG A 349 5.05 -12.98 4.60
C ARG A 349 5.63 -14.36 4.87
N ARG A 350 6.48 -14.46 5.90
CA ARG A 350 7.06 -15.75 6.29
C ARG A 350 6.01 -16.73 6.80
N LYS A 351 4.99 -16.21 7.48
CA LYS A 351 3.94 -17.04 8.05
C LYS A 351 3.00 -17.55 6.97
N VAL A 352 2.41 -16.68 6.19
CA VAL A 352 1.46 -17.07 5.15
C VAL A 352 2.09 -17.99 4.10
N ALA A 353 3.40 -17.86 3.84
CA ALA A 353 4.11 -18.77 2.95
C ALA A 353 4.25 -20.21 3.47
N LYS A 354 3.98 -20.45 4.76
CA LYS A 354 4.05 -21.77 5.40
C LYS A 354 2.69 -22.42 5.59
N GLU A 355 1.60 -21.67 5.36
CA GLU A 355 0.24 -22.20 5.40
C GLU A 355 0.01 -23.24 4.28
N LYS A 356 -1.11 -23.94 4.30
CA LYS A 356 -1.47 -24.94 3.29
C LYS A 356 -2.85 -24.62 2.72
N PRO A 357 -2.96 -24.09 1.48
CA PRO A 357 -1.85 -23.79 0.55
C PRO A 357 -0.93 -22.68 1.07
N GLY A 358 0.32 -22.65 0.61
CA GLY A 358 1.22 -21.54 0.90
C GLY A 358 0.77 -20.30 0.16
N PHE A 359 0.73 -19.15 0.84
CA PHE A 359 0.33 -17.88 0.23
C PHE A 359 1.53 -16.98 -0.08
N VAL A 360 1.40 -16.19 -1.13
CA VAL A 360 2.26 -15.05 -1.46
C VAL A 360 1.53 -13.76 -1.12
N ASP A 361 2.17 -12.86 -0.37
CA ASP A 361 1.75 -11.46 -0.22
C ASP A 361 2.26 -10.67 -1.42
N LEU A 362 1.37 -10.31 -2.34
CA LEU A 362 1.72 -9.60 -3.55
C LEU A 362 2.28 -8.22 -3.23
N THR A 363 3.35 -7.82 -3.92
CA THR A 363 4.02 -6.55 -3.64
C THR A 363 3.21 -5.37 -4.15
N LEU A 364 2.99 -4.35 -3.32
CA LEU A 364 2.34 -3.11 -3.73
C LEU A 364 3.23 -2.28 -4.65
N HIS A 365 2.63 -1.65 -5.64
CA HIS A 365 3.27 -0.64 -6.47
C HIS A 365 2.34 0.59 -6.66
N PRO A 366 2.68 1.76 -6.10
CA PRO A 366 3.81 2.03 -5.16
C PRO A 366 3.64 1.34 -3.80
N GLN A 367 4.69 1.30 -3.00
CA GLN A 367 4.78 0.50 -1.76
C GLN A 367 4.09 1.15 -0.54
N CYS A 368 2.94 1.76 -0.74
CA CYS A 368 2.07 2.21 0.35
C CYS A 368 0.61 2.19 -0.12
N SER A 369 -0.28 1.93 0.80
CA SER A 369 -1.73 1.96 0.56
C SER A 369 -2.47 2.88 1.53
N HIS A 370 -1.75 3.53 2.44
CA HIS A 370 -2.33 4.36 3.50
C HIS A 370 -1.37 5.48 3.88
N TYR A 371 -1.92 6.60 4.34
CA TYR A 371 -1.13 7.69 4.91
C TYR A 371 -1.56 8.04 6.33
N PHE A 372 -0.58 8.19 7.21
CA PHE A 372 -0.77 8.70 8.56
C PHE A 372 0.32 9.71 8.91
N ARG A 373 -0.06 10.91 9.37
CA ARG A 373 0.86 12.02 9.65
C ARG A 373 1.84 12.30 8.50
N GLY A 374 1.30 12.32 7.28
CA GLY A 374 2.04 12.59 6.05
C GLY A 374 2.92 11.45 5.56
N ARG A 375 2.99 10.33 6.25
CA ARG A 375 3.85 9.19 5.90
C ARG A 375 3.05 8.04 5.32
N GLY A 376 3.49 7.54 4.18
CA GLY A 376 2.94 6.35 3.56
C GLY A 376 3.14 5.10 4.41
N GLY A 377 2.17 4.19 4.39
CA GLY A 377 2.20 2.91 5.07
C GLY A 377 1.65 1.79 4.19
N TRP A 378 2.18 0.59 4.33
CA TRP A 378 1.64 -0.60 3.70
C TRP A 378 0.76 -1.34 4.71
N LEU A 379 -0.54 -1.15 4.65
CA LEU A 379 -1.52 -1.76 5.56
C LEU A 379 -2.47 -2.72 4.86
N ASP A 380 -2.75 -2.48 3.57
CA ASP A 380 -3.64 -3.29 2.77
C ASP A 380 -2.84 -4.34 2.01
N HIS A 381 -3.30 -5.58 2.02
CA HIS A 381 -2.61 -6.73 1.47
C HIS A 381 -3.49 -7.54 0.53
N VAL A 382 -2.86 -8.25 -0.38
CA VAL A 382 -3.48 -9.26 -1.24
C VAL A 382 -2.65 -10.53 -1.15
N LEU A 383 -3.22 -11.57 -0.56
CA LEU A 383 -2.61 -12.89 -0.43
C LEU A 383 -3.26 -13.83 -1.44
N VAL A 384 -2.44 -14.53 -2.20
CA VAL A 384 -2.89 -15.53 -3.18
C VAL A 384 -2.11 -16.82 -2.99
N PRO A 385 -2.68 -18.00 -3.27
CA PRO A 385 -1.95 -19.26 -3.24
C PRO A 385 -0.74 -19.22 -4.20
N GLN A 386 0.37 -19.82 -3.79
CA GLN A 386 1.57 -19.92 -4.63
C GLN A 386 1.32 -20.70 -5.93
N GLU A 387 0.32 -21.57 -5.93
CA GLU A 387 -0.01 -22.47 -7.03
C GLU A 387 -1.17 -21.93 -7.91
N MET A 388 -1.82 -20.81 -7.52
CA MET A 388 -2.91 -20.22 -8.29
C MET A 388 -2.42 -19.68 -9.63
N GLN A 389 -2.86 -20.29 -10.72
CA GLN A 389 -2.36 -20.02 -12.06
C GLN A 389 -3.00 -18.77 -12.70
N GLU A 390 -4.18 -18.40 -12.27
CA GLU A 390 -4.94 -17.20 -12.69
C GLU A 390 -4.24 -15.91 -12.29
N VAL A 391 -3.37 -15.96 -11.26
CA VAL A 391 -2.56 -14.83 -10.82
C VAL A 391 -1.18 -14.88 -11.48
N THR A 392 -1.04 -14.18 -12.58
CA THR A 392 0.22 -14.15 -13.37
C THR A 392 1.18 -13.04 -12.93
N VAL A 393 0.79 -12.21 -11.95
CA VAL A 393 1.55 -11.05 -11.49
C VAL A 393 2.10 -11.26 -10.08
N THR A 394 3.26 -10.68 -9.80
CA THR A 394 3.87 -10.65 -8.46
C THR A 394 3.65 -9.33 -7.73
N THR A 395 3.07 -8.36 -8.43
CA THR A 395 2.80 -7.01 -7.91
C THR A 395 1.36 -6.62 -8.19
N VAL A 396 0.77 -5.89 -7.26
CA VAL A 396 -0.56 -5.29 -7.37
C VAL A 396 -0.44 -3.78 -7.46
N GLN A 397 -1.35 -3.17 -8.21
CA GLN A 397 -1.35 -1.72 -8.40
C GLN A 397 -2.05 -1.04 -7.23
N VAL A 398 -1.38 -0.08 -6.61
CA VAL A 398 -2.02 0.92 -5.76
C VAL A 398 -2.39 2.10 -6.64
N THR A 399 -3.63 2.55 -6.55
CA THR A 399 -4.11 3.77 -7.19
C THR A 399 -4.48 4.82 -6.11
N GLY A 400 -5.14 5.88 -6.48
CA GLY A 400 -5.48 6.92 -5.53
C GLY A 400 -4.36 7.94 -5.34
N TYR A 401 -4.55 8.81 -4.36
CA TYR A 401 -3.53 9.81 -4.05
C TYR A 401 -2.20 9.19 -3.57
N CYS A 402 -2.17 7.92 -3.11
CA CYS A 402 -0.93 7.22 -2.79
C CYS A 402 -0.06 7.02 -4.04
N ALA A 403 -0.67 6.68 -5.18
CA ALA A 403 0.02 6.57 -6.45
C ALA A 403 0.50 7.94 -6.94
N VAL A 404 -0.36 8.97 -6.83
CA VAL A 404 -0.02 10.36 -7.20
C VAL A 404 1.13 10.89 -6.35
N ALA A 405 1.13 10.62 -5.05
CA ALA A 405 2.20 11.03 -4.13
C ALA A 405 3.44 10.11 -4.19
N VAL A 406 3.36 8.98 -4.92
CA VAL A 406 4.42 7.97 -5.05
C VAL A 406 4.99 7.54 -3.69
N CYS A 407 4.12 7.48 -2.67
CA CYS A 407 4.46 7.18 -1.27
C CYS A 407 5.45 8.17 -0.61
N GLU A 408 5.69 9.32 -1.21
CA GLU A 408 6.53 10.37 -0.63
C GLU A 408 5.86 11.03 0.57
N LEU A 409 6.66 11.69 1.41
CA LEU A 409 6.17 12.42 2.57
C LEU A 409 5.28 13.58 2.16
N ILE A 410 3.98 13.52 2.47
CA ILE A 410 3.07 14.64 2.31
C ILE A 410 3.33 15.66 3.41
N ARG A 411 3.70 16.87 3.01
CA ARG A 411 3.93 18.01 3.92
C ARG A 411 2.81 19.04 3.74
N GLY A 412 2.29 19.55 4.83
CA GLY A 412 1.20 20.53 4.82
C GLY A 412 -0.18 19.89 4.65
N ASN A 413 -1.04 20.47 3.82
CA ASN A 413 -2.41 19.99 3.65
C ASN A 413 -2.47 18.68 2.90
N TYR A 414 -3.24 17.74 3.40
CA TYR A 414 -3.55 16.51 2.69
C TYR A 414 -4.37 16.78 1.41
N PRO A 415 -4.22 15.94 0.37
CA PRO A 415 -5.08 15.97 -0.81
C PRO A 415 -6.57 15.87 -0.46
N LEU A 416 -7.44 16.42 -1.31
CA LEU A 416 -8.90 16.32 -1.11
C LEU A 416 -9.35 14.86 -1.04
N ALA A 417 -8.77 13.96 -1.85
CA ALA A 417 -9.09 12.53 -1.81
C ALA A 417 -8.83 11.89 -0.44
N TYR A 418 -7.76 12.29 0.27
CA TYR A 418 -7.53 11.88 1.66
C TYR A 418 -8.67 12.31 2.58
N ARG A 419 -9.18 13.52 2.40
CA ARG A 419 -10.19 14.09 3.29
C ARG A 419 -11.60 13.60 2.97
N GLN A 420 -11.94 13.46 1.69
CA GLN A 420 -13.28 13.23 1.20
C GLN A 420 -13.53 11.80 0.70
N LEU A 421 -12.52 10.98 0.57
CA LEU A 421 -12.66 9.56 0.25
C LEU A 421 -12.11 8.70 1.39
N SER A 422 -10.77 8.61 1.52
CA SER A 422 -10.18 7.81 2.59
C SER A 422 -8.71 8.17 2.83
N ASP A 423 -8.19 7.85 4.03
CA ASP A 423 -6.75 7.81 4.33
C ASP A 423 -6.06 6.55 3.78
N HIS A 424 -6.84 5.60 3.27
CA HIS A 424 -6.36 4.49 2.46
C HIS A 424 -6.59 4.74 0.96
N CYS A 425 -5.83 4.03 0.15
CA CYS A 425 -5.89 4.05 -1.31
C CYS A 425 -6.28 2.67 -1.83
N PRO A 426 -7.03 2.56 -2.93
CA PRO A 426 -7.39 1.28 -3.50
C PRO A 426 -6.16 0.45 -3.91
N VAL A 427 -6.18 -0.83 -3.59
CA VAL A 427 -5.21 -1.83 -4.07
C VAL A 427 -5.92 -2.74 -5.04
N VAL A 428 -5.41 -2.83 -6.27
CA VAL A 428 -6.08 -3.47 -7.41
C VAL A 428 -5.27 -4.64 -7.92
N LEU A 429 -5.91 -5.80 -8.05
CA LEU A 429 -5.40 -7.03 -8.65
C LEU A 429 -6.19 -7.37 -9.91
N GLU A 430 -5.51 -7.78 -10.97
CA GLU A 430 -6.11 -8.45 -12.14
C GLU A 430 -5.72 -9.91 -12.15
N ILE A 431 -6.70 -10.79 -12.41
CA ILE A 431 -6.51 -12.22 -12.60
C ILE A 431 -7.03 -12.65 -13.96
N GLU A 432 -6.52 -13.76 -14.49
CA GLU A 432 -7.06 -14.36 -15.71
C GLU A 432 -8.49 -14.84 -15.47
N ASN A 433 -9.39 -14.59 -16.44
CA ASN A 433 -10.79 -15.04 -16.41
C ASN A 433 -10.93 -16.37 -17.16
N THR A 434 -10.07 -17.32 -16.86
CA THR A 434 -10.12 -18.68 -17.37
C THR A 434 -9.71 -19.59 -16.24
N ASP A 435 -10.59 -20.48 -15.86
CA ASP A 435 -10.33 -21.49 -14.86
C ASP A 435 -9.25 -22.47 -15.36
N GLN A 436 -8.20 -22.69 -14.57
CA GLN A 436 -7.00 -23.43 -14.96
C GLN A 436 -6.91 -24.82 -14.29
N ASP A 437 -7.77 -25.16 -13.33
CA ASP A 437 -7.76 -26.40 -12.56
C ASP A 437 -9.03 -27.25 -12.64
#